data_3cbc57e4f0919f3e5061e243d396da6e
#
_entry.id   3cbc57e4f0919f3e5061e243d396da6e
#
_cell.length_a   1.000
_cell.length_b   1.000
_cell.length_c   1.000
_cell.angle_alpha   90.00
_cell.angle_beta   90.00
_cell.angle_gamma   90.00
#
_symmetry.space_group_name_H-M   'P 1'
#
loop_
_entity.id
_entity.type
_entity.pdbx_description
1 polymer ?
#
loop_
_entity_poly.entity_id
_entity_poly.type
_entity_poly.pdbx_seq_one_letter_code
_entity_poly.pdbx_strand_id
1 'polypeptide(L)'
;AGLASSEQVSITLKNNGVLVSPPLLASTENDGTQSVTTNSSITPGTQYHVCVTQVSDTSVTGCAGPFIVLAAPSVDSVTLSSQENGGGVVVGGAYNILWTTTGSIANVKITLYHNDVYKRTIIASTSNNDNTLHTWTVPTTDLSTGTGYSIRVSNTVDSSNYALSSIFNIDAVSKYTITTPSNATVWVRTEVASILWTSAGSATFQSGEVK
;
A
#
# COMPACT_ATOMS: atom_id res chain seq x y z
N ALA A 1 -29.38 44.03 -10.86
CA ALA A 1 -29.43 44.30 -9.40
C ALA A 1 -28.88 43.05 -8.72
N GLY A 2 -27.81 43.20 -7.93
CA GLY A 2 -27.28 42.09 -7.12
C GLY A 2 -28.16 41.84 -5.89
N LEU A 3 -28.14 40.64 -5.36
CA LEU A 3 -28.77 40.29 -4.10
C LEU A 3 -28.12 41.10 -2.96
N ALA A 4 -28.89 41.42 -1.94
CA ALA A 4 -28.35 42.06 -0.75
C ALA A 4 -27.38 41.12 -0.02
N SER A 5 -26.33 41.63 0.61
CA SER A 5 -25.34 40.85 1.35
C SER A 5 -25.92 40.09 2.55
N SER A 6 -27.12 40.45 3.01
CA SER A 6 -27.87 39.74 4.08
C SER A 6 -28.70 38.57 3.58
N GLU A 7 -28.81 38.35 2.26
CA GLU A 7 -29.51 37.21 1.68
C GLU A 7 -28.74 35.91 1.90
N GLN A 8 -29.47 34.82 2.12
CA GLN A 8 -28.90 33.48 2.26
C GLN A 8 -28.92 32.77 0.93
N VAL A 9 -27.84 32.04 0.64
CA VAL A 9 -27.72 31.19 -0.54
C VAL A 9 -27.40 29.74 -0.16
N SER A 10 -27.88 28.79 -0.94
CA SER A 10 -27.48 27.38 -0.85
C SER A 10 -26.47 27.07 -1.96
N ILE A 11 -25.54 26.14 -1.68
CA ILE A 11 -24.55 25.67 -2.64
C ILE A 11 -24.78 24.17 -2.89
N THR A 12 -25.05 23.82 -4.13
CA THR A 12 -25.36 22.46 -4.55
C THR A 12 -24.45 22.01 -5.68
N LEU A 13 -24.28 20.68 -5.82
CA LEU A 13 -23.64 20.06 -6.97
C LEU A 13 -24.68 19.37 -7.85
N LYS A 14 -24.45 19.40 -9.16
CA LYS A 14 -25.13 18.55 -10.13
C LYS A 14 -24.10 17.72 -10.89
N ASN A 15 -24.39 16.46 -11.12
CA ASN A 15 -23.60 15.59 -11.98
C ASN A 15 -24.48 15.12 -13.15
N ASN A 16 -24.06 15.40 -14.38
CA ASN A 16 -24.90 15.15 -15.57
C ASN A 16 -26.32 15.74 -15.43
N GLY A 17 -26.45 16.94 -14.82
CA GLY A 17 -27.72 17.62 -14.60
C GLY A 17 -28.54 17.10 -13.40
N VAL A 18 -28.15 15.99 -12.76
CA VAL A 18 -28.80 15.42 -11.59
C VAL A 18 -28.21 16.01 -10.33
N LEU A 19 -29.07 16.42 -9.39
CA LEU A 19 -28.65 16.98 -8.10
C LEU A 19 -27.95 15.90 -7.27
N VAL A 20 -26.76 16.25 -6.77
CA VAL A 20 -25.99 15.43 -5.79
C VAL A 20 -26.48 15.79 -4.39
N SER A 21 -26.94 14.78 -3.64
CA SER A 21 -27.47 14.96 -2.28
C SER A 21 -26.51 14.34 -1.26
N PRO A 22 -26.29 14.95 -0.09
CA PRO A 22 -26.82 16.25 0.36
C PRO A 22 -26.16 17.45 -0.37
N PRO A 23 -26.71 18.67 -0.25
CA PRO A 23 -26.08 19.88 -0.77
C PRO A 23 -24.72 20.10 -0.11
N LEU A 24 -23.79 20.78 -0.79
CA LEU A 24 -22.50 21.18 -0.20
C LEU A 24 -22.73 22.07 1.03
N LEU A 25 -23.65 23.03 0.89
CA LEU A 25 -24.14 23.87 1.99
C LEU A 25 -25.62 24.16 1.78
N ALA A 26 -26.43 23.93 2.80
CA ALA A 26 -27.85 24.20 2.74
C ALA A 26 -28.14 25.70 2.81
N SER A 27 -27.31 26.46 3.52
CA SER A 27 -27.43 27.92 3.65
C SER A 27 -26.09 28.55 4.06
N THR A 28 -25.73 29.69 3.46
CA THR A 28 -24.61 30.53 3.80
C THR A 28 -24.91 31.99 3.43
N GLU A 29 -24.18 32.94 3.97
CA GLU A 29 -24.32 34.36 3.60
C GLU A 29 -23.94 34.61 2.14
N ASN A 30 -24.62 35.55 1.49
CA ASN A 30 -24.30 35.95 0.12
C ASN A 30 -23.20 37.03 0.12
N ASP A 31 -22.00 36.65 0.58
CA ASP A 31 -20.83 37.54 0.65
C ASP A 31 -19.89 37.42 -0.57
N GLY A 32 -20.24 36.54 -1.52
CA GLY A 32 -19.50 36.33 -2.78
C GLY A 32 -18.40 35.28 -2.69
N THR A 33 -18.15 34.66 -1.51
CA THR A 33 -17.14 33.62 -1.36
C THR A 33 -17.55 32.60 -0.29
N GLN A 34 -17.23 31.33 -0.55
CA GLN A 34 -17.45 30.25 0.42
C GLN A 34 -16.49 29.08 0.21
N SER A 35 -15.82 28.68 1.28
CA SER A 35 -15.04 27.43 1.30
C SER A 35 -15.94 26.23 1.58
N VAL A 36 -15.85 25.19 0.77
CA VAL A 36 -16.59 23.94 0.95
C VAL A 36 -15.62 22.78 0.98
N THR A 37 -15.89 21.77 1.82
CA THR A 37 -15.13 20.53 1.86
C THR A 37 -15.90 19.47 1.09
N THR A 38 -15.26 18.88 0.06
CA THR A 38 -15.80 17.71 -0.62
C THR A 38 -15.64 16.49 0.27
N ASN A 39 -16.63 15.62 0.28
CA ASN A 39 -16.62 14.40 1.07
C ASN A 39 -16.65 13.15 0.17
N SER A 40 -16.46 11.98 0.77
CA SER A 40 -16.40 10.69 0.07
C SER A 40 -17.71 10.24 -0.58
N SER A 41 -18.83 10.92 -0.32
CA SER A 41 -20.12 10.62 -0.98
C SER A 41 -20.21 11.20 -2.40
N ILE A 42 -19.29 12.10 -2.76
CA ILE A 42 -19.21 12.65 -4.11
C ILE A 42 -18.38 11.70 -4.96
N THR A 43 -19.01 11.01 -5.90
CA THR A 43 -18.32 10.07 -6.79
C THR A 43 -17.44 10.82 -7.80
N PRO A 44 -16.25 10.29 -8.18
CA PRO A 44 -15.45 10.90 -9.24
C PRO A 44 -16.22 11.02 -10.56
N GLY A 45 -15.99 12.09 -11.30
CA GLY A 45 -16.67 12.33 -12.58
C GLY A 45 -16.25 13.63 -13.25
N THR A 46 -16.65 13.83 -14.52
CA THR A 46 -16.20 14.94 -15.37
C THR A 46 -17.29 15.95 -15.72
N GLN A 47 -18.53 15.73 -15.24
CA GLN A 47 -19.70 16.55 -15.64
C GLN A 47 -20.34 17.24 -14.42
N TYR A 48 -19.51 17.66 -13.47
CA TYR A 48 -19.98 18.38 -12.30
C TYR A 48 -20.21 19.85 -12.57
N HIS A 49 -21.33 20.36 -12.06
CA HIS A 49 -21.66 21.79 -12.02
C HIS A 49 -21.91 22.17 -10.57
N VAL A 50 -21.38 23.31 -10.15
CA VAL A 50 -21.75 23.94 -8.89
C VAL A 50 -22.83 25.00 -9.15
N CYS A 51 -23.87 24.98 -8.31
CA CYS A 51 -24.96 25.96 -8.41
C CYS A 51 -25.08 26.68 -7.06
N VAL A 52 -25.23 28.01 -7.14
CA VAL A 52 -25.57 28.88 -6.03
C VAL A 52 -27.02 29.33 -6.25
N THR A 53 -27.87 29.11 -5.27
CA THR A 53 -29.32 29.36 -5.35
C THR A 53 -29.76 30.18 -4.13
N GLN A 54 -30.54 31.23 -4.33
CA GLN A 54 -31.10 31.99 -3.26
C GLN A 54 -32.07 31.12 -2.45
N VAL A 55 -31.93 31.14 -1.10
CA VAL A 55 -32.76 30.29 -0.25
C VAL A 55 -34.22 30.76 -0.20
N SER A 56 -34.44 32.08 -0.21
CA SER A 56 -35.79 32.65 -0.19
C SER A 56 -36.53 32.62 -1.52
N ASP A 57 -35.79 32.47 -2.66
CA ASP A 57 -36.35 32.37 -3.99
C ASP A 57 -35.48 31.46 -4.88
N THR A 58 -35.88 30.19 -4.99
CA THR A 58 -35.13 29.17 -5.74
C THR A 58 -35.12 29.38 -7.25
N SER A 59 -35.90 30.33 -7.78
CA SER A 59 -35.81 30.70 -9.20
C SER A 59 -34.55 31.55 -9.48
N VAL A 60 -33.97 32.18 -8.45
CA VAL A 60 -32.72 32.92 -8.54
C VAL A 60 -31.56 31.95 -8.32
N THR A 61 -31.00 31.44 -9.40
CA THR A 61 -29.92 30.47 -9.39
C THR A 61 -28.89 30.77 -10.48
N GLY A 62 -27.63 30.51 -10.18
CA GLY A 62 -26.52 30.54 -11.12
C GLY A 62 -25.70 29.26 -11.00
N CYS A 63 -25.29 28.66 -12.14
CA CYS A 63 -24.46 27.47 -12.15
C CYS A 63 -23.22 27.69 -13.01
N ALA A 64 -22.10 27.06 -12.59
CA ALA A 64 -20.85 27.04 -13.34
C ALA A 64 -20.34 25.59 -13.49
N GLY A 65 -19.65 25.32 -14.59
CA GLY A 65 -19.10 24.02 -14.94
C GLY A 65 -19.16 23.79 -16.45
N PRO A 66 -18.87 22.58 -16.96
CA PRO A 66 -18.52 21.39 -16.16
C PRO A 66 -17.11 21.44 -15.60
N PHE A 67 -16.90 20.84 -14.45
CA PHE A 67 -15.58 20.60 -13.84
C PHE A 67 -15.43 19.13 -13.44
N ILE A 68 -14.19 18.74 -13.11
CA ILE A 68 -13.83 17.37 -12.79
C ILE A 68 -13.71 17.20 -11.28
N VAL A 69 -14.33 16.15 -10.75
CA VAL A 69 -14.09 15.65 -9.40
C VAL A 69 -13.27 14.36 -9.52
N LEU A 70 -12.06 14.38 -8.99
CA LEU A 70 -11.15 13.25 -8.99
C LEU A 70 -11.38 12.37 -7.75
N ALA A 71 -11.02 11.08 -7.85
CA ALA A 71 -10.94 10.21 -6.69
C ALA A 71 -9.91 10.75 -5.69
N ALA A 72 -10.20 10.61 -4.40
CA ALA A 72 -9.21 10.86 -3.36
C ALA A 72 -8.03 9.91 -3.56
N PRO A 73 -6.78 10.37 -3.36
CA PRO A 73 -5.61 9.49 -3.43
C PRO A 73 -5.72 8.36 -2.41
N SER A 74 -5.40 7.13 -2.81
CA SER A 74 -5.42 5.95 -1.95
C SER A 74 -4.32 4.97 -2.34
N VAL A 75 -3.62 4.38 -1.36
CA VAL A 75 -2.83 3.16 -1.54
C VAL A 75 -3.76 2.00 -1.29
N ASP A 76 -4.02 1.16 -2.30
CA ASP A 76 -5.13 0.22 -2.30
C ASP A 76 -4.71 -1.20 -1.92
N SER A 77 -3.54 -1.64 -2.40
CA SER A 77 -3.03 -2.98 -2.12
C SER A 77 -1.50 -3.02 -2.05
N VAL A 78 -0.99 -4.00 -1.34
CA VAL A 78 0.44 -4.35 -1.29
C VAL A 78 0.59 -5.85 -1.38
N THR A 79 1.45 -6.32 -2.28
CA THR A 79 1.80 -7.73 -2.43
C THR A 79 3.32 -7.90 -2.47
N LEU A 80 3.79 -9.02 -1.96
CA LEU A 80 5.19 -9.42 -2.06
C LEU A 80 5.27 -10.56 -3.07
N SER A 81 6.03 -10.37 -4.18
CA SER A 81 6.11 -11.37 -5.24
C SER A 81 6.96 -12.55 -4.84
N SER A 82 6.51 -13.72 -5.30
CA SER A 82 7.12 -15.05 -5.18
C SER A 82 7.54 -15.44 -3.76
N GLN A 83 6.56 -15.89 -3.05
CA GLN A 83 6.74 -16.85 -1.98
C GLN A 83 6.71 -18.22 -2.61
N GLU A 84 7.86 -18.76 -3.04
CA GLU A 84 7.93 -20.13 -3.46
C GLU A 84 7.68 -21.05 -2.25
N ASN A 85 6.71 -21.96 -2.37
CA ASN A 85 6.45 -23.07 -1.43
C ASN A 85 6.11 -22.70 0.02
N GLY A 86 5.08 -21.87 0.25
CA GLY A 86 4.46 -21.77 1.57
C GLY A 86 4.71 -20.50 2.37
N GLY A 87 5.17 -19.43 1.73
CA GLY A 87 4.91 -18.11 2.25
C GLY A 87 6.01 -17.42 3.03
N GLY A 88 7.25 -17.88 3.04
CA GLY A 88 8.38 -17.20 3.67
C GLY A 88 9.30 -16.49 2.68
N VAL A 89 9.91 -15.39 3.11
CA VAL A 89 11.07 -14.81 2.44
C VAL A 89 12.34 -15.24 3.18
N VAL A 90 13.44 -15.43 2.44
CA VAL A 90 14.69 -15.90 3.02
C VAL A 90 15.65 -14.73 3.21
N VAL A 91 16.34 -14.68 4.32
CA VAL A 91 17.41 -13.70 4.59
C VAL A 91 18.42 -13.71 3.43
N GLY A 92 18.77 -12.52 2.91
CA GLY A 92 19.64 -12.34 1.75
C GLY A 92 18.95 -12.52 0.39
N GLY A 93 17.72 -13.04 0.35
CA GLY A 93 16.92 -13.15 -0.88
C GLY A 93 16.39 -11.80 -1.36
N ALA A 94 16.15 -11.68 -2.67
CA ALA A 94 15.57 -10.49 -3.29
C ALA A 94 14.12 -10.77 -3.70
N TYR A 95 13.21 -9.88 -3.29
CA TYR A 95 11.77 -10.02 -3.51
C TYR A 95 11.19 -8.71 -4.01
N ASN A 96 10.21 -8.80 -4.90
CA ASN A 96 9.54 -7.62 -5.41
C ASN A 96 8.34 -7.27 -4.54
N ILE A 97 8.30 -6.02 -4.09
CA ILE A 97 7.16 -5.41 -3.44
C ILE A 97 6.37 -4.70 -4.53
N LEU A 98 5.12 -5.10 -4.69
CA LEU A 98 4.18 -4.49 -5.64
C LEU A 98 3.05 -3.81 -4.86
N TRP A 99 2.53 -2.73 -5.40
CA TRP A 99 1.38 -2.03 -4.83
C TRP A 99 0.51 -1.44 -5.93
N THR A 100 -0.72 -1.13 -5.59
CA THR A 100 -1.66 -0.39 -6.44
C THR A 100 -2.13 0.87 -5.73
N THR A 101 -2.48 1.88 -6.50
CA THR A 101 -2.98 3.16 -5.99
C THR A 101 -4.14 3.65 -6.82
N THR A 102 -5.03 4.43 -6.21
CA THR A 102 -6.05 5.23 -6.87
C THR A 102 -5.74 6.71 -6.70
N GLY A 103 -6.11 7.52 -7.67
CA GLY A 103 -5.87 8.98 -7.65
C GLY A 103 -4.40 9.34 -7.85
N SER A 104 -4.03 10.58 -7.52
CA SER A 104 -2.69 11.12 -7.77
C SER A 104 -1.81 10.99 -6.53
N ILE A 105 -0.96 9.97 -6.51
CA ILE A 105 0.12 9.78 -5.53
C ILE A 105 1.44 9.85 -6.30
N ALA A 106 2.28 10.83 -5.99
CA ALA A 106 3.57 10.99 -6.70
C ALA A 106 4.63 10.00 -6.19
N ASN A 107 4.72 9.84 -4.88
CA ASN A 107 5.72 9.00 -4.24
C ASN A 107 5.14 8.21 -3.06
N VAL A 108 5.69 7.02 -2.85
CA VAL A 108 5.36 6.17 -1.70
C VAL A 108 6.61 5.88 -0.85
N LYS A 109 6.38 5.63 0.42
CA LYS A 109 7.35 5.13 1.39
C LYS A 109 7.04 3.66 1.67
N ILE A 110 8.08 2.81 1.75
CA ILE A 110 7.95 1.38 2.06
C ILE A 110 8.65 1.09 3.38
N THR A 111 7.94 0.44 4.29
CA THR A 111 8.40 0.12 5.64
C THR A 111 8.09 -1.33 6.01
N LEU A 112 8.94 -1.93 6.83
CA LEU A 112 8.77 -3.27 7.39
C LEU A 112 8.23 -3.15 8.82
N TYR A 113 7.24 -3.98 9.12
CA TYR A 113 6.64 -4.16 10.43
C TYR A 113 6.80 -5.61 10.90
N HIS A 114 6.76 -5.83 12.20
CA HIS A 114 6.72 -7.14 12.82
C HIS A 114 5.76 -7.10 14.01
N ASN A 115 4.68 -7.88 13.96
CA ASN A 115 3.58 -7.84 14.92
C ASN A 115 3.07 -6.40 15.14
N ASP A 116 2.78 -5.70 14.05
CA ASP A 116 2.32 -4.30 13.99
C ASP A 116 3.29 -3.25 14.57
N VAL A 117 4.50 -3.64 14.94
CA VAL A 117 5.55 -2.72 15.40
C VAL A 117 6.50 -2.39 14.25
N TYR A 118 6.72 -1.10 14.02
CA TYR A 118 7.71 -0.63 13.05
C TYR A 118 9.10 -1.23 13.32
N LYS A 119 9.74 -1.76 12.30
CA LYS A 119 11.11 -2.29 12.37
C LYS A 119 12.10 -1.42 11.62
N ARG A 120 11.84 -1.12 10.37
CA ARG A 120 12.75 -0.33 9.54
C ARG A 120 12.07 0.26 8.31
N THR A 121 12.67 1.29 7.76
CA THR A 121 12.36 1.78 6.43
C THR A 121 13.11 0.96 5.39
N ILE A 122 12.40 0.40 4.42
CA ILE A 122 12.98 -0.27 3.24
C ILE A 122 13.42 0.82 2.26
N ILE A 123 12.52 1.73 1.91
CA ILE A 123 12.84 2.93 1.13
C ILE A 123 11.99 4.10 1.61
N ALA A 124 12.63 5.25 1.82
CA ALA A 124 11.95 6.44 2.37
C ALA A 124 11.04 7.13 1.34
N SER A 125 11.40 7.05 0.06
CA SER A 125 10.60 7.60 -1.05
C SER A 125 10.98 6.90 -2.35
N THR A 126 9.97 6.43 -3.08
CA THR A 126 10.10 5.93 -4.45
C THR A 126 8.94 6.41 -5.28
N SER A 127 9.15 6.58 -6.58
CA SER A 127 8.12 7.05 -7.50
C SER A 127 6.97 6.06 -7.60
N ASN A 128 5.76 6.59 -7.66
CA ASN A 128 4.52 5.84 -7.88
C ASN A 128 4.06 6.05 -9.33
N ASN A 129 4.93 5.77 -10.27
CA ASN A 129 4.59 5.75 -11.69
C ASN A 129 4.14 4.34 -12.12
N ASP A 130 3.85 4.14 -13.41
CA ASP A 130 3.26 2.92 -13.99
C ASP A 130 3.96 1.59 -13.65
N ASN A 131 5.12 1.65 -13.01
CA ASN A 131 5.89 0.49 -12.58
C ASN A 131 5.95 0.44 -11.04
N THR A 132 4.80 0.20 -10.43
CA THR A 132 4.62 0.13 -8.97
C THR A 132 5.31 -1.11 -8.37
N LEU A 133 6.64 -1.13 -8.46
CA LEU A 133 7.49 -2.24 -8.03
C LEU A 133 8.77 -1.73 -7.39
N HIS A 134 9.15 -2.32 -6.26
CA HIS A 134 10.44 -2.13 -5.63
C HIS A 134 11.05 -3.47 -5.27
N THR A 135 12.26 -3.75 -5.74
CA THR A 135 12.99 -4.95 -5.35
C THR A 135 13.65 -4.72 -3.99
N TRP A 136 13.26 -5.53 -3.01
CA TRP A 136 13.78 -5.52 -1.65
C TRP A 136 14.68 -6.73 -1.43
N THR A 137 15.93 -6.49 -1.06
CA THR A 137 16.81 -7.54 -0.55
C THR A 137 16.65 -7.64 0.97
N VAL A 138 16.25 -8.82 1.44
CA VAL A 138 16.07 -9.07 2.89
C VAL A 138 17.43 -8.98 3.57
N PRO A 139 17.63 -8.09 4.55
CA PRO A 139 18.92 -7.93 5.21
C PRO A 139 19.40 -9.20 5.90
N THR A 140 20.70 -9.44 5.87
CA THR A 140 21.35 -10.57 6.55
C THR A 140 21.68 -10.28 8.02
N THR A 141 21.58 -9.02 8.43
CA THR A 141 21.80 -8.53 9.80
C THR A 141 20.61 -7.70 10.25
N ASP A 142 20.45 -7.53 11.56
CA ASP A 142 19.46 -6.65 12.18
C ASP A 142 17.98 -7.03 11.94
N LEU A 143 17.72 -8.24 11.42
CA LEU A 143 16.39 -8.83 11.37
C LEU A 143 16.40 -10.21 11.97
N SER A 144 15.46 -10.46 12.87
CA SER A 144 15.22 -11.80 13.42
C SER A 144 14.44 -12.63 12.39
N THR A 145 14.74 -13.91 12.30
CA THR A 145 13.88 -14.87 11.59
C THR A 145 12.61 -15.13 12.40
N GLY A 146 11.52 -15.45 11.75
CA GLY A 146 10.24 -15.73 12.41
C GLY A 146 9.02 -15.29 11.59
N THR A 147 7.86 -15.37 12.23
CA THR A 147 6.55 -15.05 11.67
C THR A 147 6.11 -13.64 12.03
N GLY A 148 5.01 -13.15 11.41
CA GLY A 148 4.39 -11.90 11.83
C GLY A 148 4.94 -10.65 11.13
N TYR A 149 5.70 -10.78 10.06
CA TYR A 149 6.17 -9.64 9.28
C TYR A 149 5.11 -9.17 8.28
N SER A 150 5.06 -7.86 8.08
CA SER A 150 4.25 -7.23 7.02
C SER A 150 4.98 -6.03 6.42
N ILE A 151 4.67 -5.72 5.16
CA ILE A 151 5.15 -4.52 4.48
C ILE A 151 4.02 -3.51 4.43
N ARG A 152 4.33 -2.28 4.81
CA ARG A 152 3.45 -1.13 4.66
C ARG A 152 3.97 -0.24 3.55
N VAL A 153 3.10 0.07 2.58
CA VAL A 153 3.31 1.12 1.58
C VAL A 153 2.41 2.28 1.93
N SER A 154 2.97 3.46 2.06
CA SER A 154 2.23 4.67 2.43
C SER A 154 2.56 5.84 1.51
N ASN A 155 1.58 6.71 1.28
CA ASN A 155 1.79 7.99 0.60
C ASN A 155 2.80 8.84 1.41
N THR A 156 3.79 9.43 0.72
CA THR A 156 4.82 10.27 1.39
C THR A 156 4.28 11.59 1.91
N VAL A 157 3.19 12.11 1.34
CA VAL A 157 2.56 13.38 1.74
C VAL A 157 1.56 13.16 2.89
N ASP A 158 0.84 12.02 2.86
CA ASP A 158 -0.14 11.66 3.88
C ASP A 158 0.12 10.22 4.34
N SER A 159 0.80 10.08 5.45
CA SER A 159 1.17 8.76 6.00
C SER A 159 -0.01 7.95 6.58
N SER A 160 -1.19 8.56 6.75
CA SER A 160 -2.42 7.87 7.12
C SER A 160 -3.02 7.09 5.96
N ASN A 161 -2.64 7.45 4.73
CA ASN A 161 -3.02 6.79 3.49
C ASN A 161 -2.00 5.70 3.17
N TYR A 162 -2.34 4.46 3.52
CA TYR A 162 -1.45 3.30 3.37
C TYR A 162 -2.22 2.00 3.18
N ALA A 163 -1.52 0.98 2.66
CA ALA A 163 -1.95 -0.40 2.68
C ALA A 163 -0.84 -1.31 3.27
N LEU A 164 -1.25 -2.48 3.75
CA LEU A 164 -0.39 -3.52 4.29
C LEU A 164 -0.42 -4.75 3.40
N SER A 165 0.72 -5.45 3.28
CA SER A 165 0.76 -6.78 2.69
C SER A 165 0.08 -7.80 3.62
N SER A 166 -0.19 -9.01 3.10
CA SER A 166 -0.40 -10.18 3.94
C SER A 166 0.81 -10.41 4.86
N ILE A 167 0.54 -11.04 6.00
CA ILE A 167 1.60 -11.45 6.94
C ILE A 167 2.46 -12.55 6.29
N PHE A 168 3.79 -12.44 6.45
CA PHE A 168 4.75 -13.41 5.95
C PHE A 168 5.81 -13.76 7.00
N ASN A 169 6.61 -14.78 6.70
CA ASN A 169 7.74 -15.22 7.52
C ASN A 169 9.05 -14.73 6.93
N ILE A 170 10.02 -14.45 7.78
CA ILE A 170 11.42 -14.30 7.39
C ILE A 170 12.16 -15.54 7.88
N ASP A 171 12.67 -16.34 6.94
CA ASP A 171 13.34 -17.61 7.22
C ASP A 171 14.87 -17.44 7.10
N ALA A 172 15.59 -18.26 7.88
CA ALA A 172 17.04 -18.35 7.74
C ALA A 172 17.41 -19.05 6.43
N VAL A 173 18.59 -18.73 5.90
CA VAL A 173 19.16 -19.47 4.79
C VAL A 173 19.37 -20.92 5.23
N SER A 174 18.85 -21.87 4.45
CA SER A 174 19.10 -23.28 4.67
C SER A 174 20.58 -23.62 4.40
N LYS A 175 21.24 -24.21 5.39
CA LYS A 175 22.66 -24.55 5.31
C LYS A 175 22.87 -25.98 5.78
N TYR A 176 23.60 -26.75 5.00
CA TYR A 176 24.14 -28.04 5.41
C TYR A 176 25.59 -27.86 5.85
N THR A 177 25.96 -28.43 6.97
CA THR A 177 27.34 -28.48 7.44
C THR A 177 27.75 -29.92 7.58
N ILE A 178 28.71 -30.37 6.77
CA ILE A 178 29.26 -31.73 6.85
C ILE A 178 30.15 -31.79 8.09
N THR A 179 29.84 -32.72 8.99
CA THR A 179 30.58 -32.96 10.22
C THR A 179 31.50 -34.18 10.11
N THR A 180 31.19 -35.11 9.20
CA THR A 180 32.04 -36.27 8.81
C THR A 180 31.94 -36.44 7.32
N PRO A 181 33.08 -36.57 6.58
CA PRO A 181 34.44 -36.65 7.07
C PRO A 181 34.96 -35.27 7.55
N SER A 182 35.85 -35.30 8.54
CA SER A 182 36.67 -34.16 9.00
C SER A 182 38.10 -34.29 8.45
N ASN A 183 38.96 -33.30 8.70
CA ASN A 183 40.37 -33.35 8.28
C ASN A 183 41.16 -34.54 8.84
N ALA A 184 40.69 -35.14 9.95
CA ALA A 184 41.33 -36.29 10.59
C ALA A 184 40.68 -37.64 10.20
N THR A 185 39.65 -37.62 9.36
CA THR A 185 38.91 -38.85 8.97
C THR A 185 39.72 -39.61 7.94
N VAL A 186 39.95 -40.90 8.22
CA VAL A 186 40.59 -41.84 7.28
C VAL A 186 39.54 -42.83 6.82
N TRP A 187 39.34 -42.97 5.52
CA TRP A 187 38.49 -44.00 4.92
C TRP A 187 39.35 -45.12 4.37
N VAL A 188 38.97 -46.35 4.69
CA VAL A 188 39.61 -47.51 4.15
C VAL A 188 38.88 -47.98 2.90
N ARG A 189 39.62 -48.31 1.86
CA ARG A 189 39.07 -48.78 0.60
C ARG A 189 38.28 -50.07 0.79
N THR A 190 37.11 -50.15 0.20
CA THR A 190 36.16 -51.28 0.29
C THR A 190 35.39 -51.40 1.58
N GLU A 191 35.59 -50.46 2.55
CA GLU A 191 34.76 -50.39 3.75
C GLU A 191 33.63 -49.38 3.62
N VAL A 192 32.59 -49.56 4.41
CA VAL A 192 31.47 -48.61 4.48
C VAL A 192 31.93 -47.35 5.24
N ALA A 193 31.76 -46.20 4.63
CA ALA A 193 32.07 -44.93 5.24
C ALA A 193 30.77 -44.15 5.53
N SER A 194 30.75 -43.44 6.66
CA SER A 194 29.61 -42.62 7.02
C SER A 194 29.86 -41.15 6.64
N ILE A 195 28.85 -40.49 6.09
CA ILE A 195 28.80 -39.06 5.90
C ILE A 195 27.77 -38.49 6.88
N LEU A 196 28.20 -37.63 7.78
CA LEU A 196 27.32 -36.96 8.74
C LEU A 196 27.25 -35.48 8.43
N TRP A 197 26.09 -34.91 8.57
CA TRP A 197 25.86 -33.49 8.42
C TRP A 197 24.82 -32.99 9.39
N THR A 198 24.85 -31.69 9.64
CA THR A 198 23.78 -30.95 10.31
C THR A 198 23.11 -30.03 9.32
N SER A 199 21.82 -29.78 9.48
CA SER A 199 21.08 -28.76 8.74
C SER A 199 20.68 -27.62 9.67
N ALA A 200 20.69 -26.39 9.14
CA ALA A 200 20.15 -25.21 9.78
C ALA A 200 19.21 -24.51 8.80
N GLY A 201 18.21 -23.79 9.30
CA GLY A 201 17.18 -23.14 8.49
C GLY A 201 15.98 -24.03 8.20
N SER A 202 15.07 -23.55 7.33
CA SER A 202 13.80 -24.21 6.96
C SER A 202 13.97 -25.33 5.92
N ALA A 203 15.03 -26.12 5.98
CA ALA A 203 15.20 -27.25 5.07
C ALA A 203 14.22 -28.38 5.44
N THR A 204 13.04 -28.35 4.85
CA THR A 204 12.17 -29.54 4.84
C THR A 204 12.77 -30.59 3.91
N PHE A 205 13.15 -31.74 4.46
CA PHE A 205 13.47 -32.91 3.66
C PHE A 205 12.24 -33.33 2.88
N GLN A 206 12.26 -33.14 1.57
CA GLN A 206 11.52 -34.04 0.69
C GLN A 206 12.33 -35.32 0.65
N SER A 207 11.79 -36.40 1.19
CA SER A 207 12.40 -37.73 1.06
C SER A 207 12.39 -38.12 -0.40
N GLY A 208 13.40 -37.72 -1.13
CA GLY A 208 13.70 -38.18 -2.49
C GLY A 208 14.69 -39.32 -2.38
N GLU A 209 14.27 -40.49 -2.75
CA GLU A 209 15.12 -41.70 -2.90
C GLU A 209 16.30 -41.33 -3.81
N VAL A 210 17.50 -41.34 -3.28
CA VAL A 210 18.72 -41.31 -4.10
C VAL A 210 18.89 -42.70 -4.65
N LYS A 211 18.65 -42.88 -5.96
CA LYS A 211 19.03 -44.08 -6.71
C LYS A 211 20.51 -44.05 -7.06
#